data_07911fe6c38291f9792e825d0a3a0f9c
#
_entry.id   07911fe6c38291f9792e825d0a3a0f9c
#
_cell.length_a   1.000
_cell.length_b   1.000
_cell.length_c   1.000
_cell.angle_alpha   90.00
_cell.angle_beta   90.00
_cell.angle_gamma   90.00
#
_symmetry.space_group_name_H-M   'P 1'
#
loop_
_entity.id
_entity.type
_entity.pdbx_description
1 polymer ?
#
loop_
_entity_poly.entity_id
_entity_poly.type
_entity_poly.pdbx_seq_one_letter_code
_entity_poly.pdbx_strand_id
1 'polypeptide(L)'
;MIEIKEYEEKYAKEISDVIIQNLLEVNSKDYSMEYVKNTVEEFTEEEIKKAFPIRTKAFMALEEGKVVGTASFDKSWYSDDGEYYILTVFIKPSHHKQGIGRRLIEEIEKCAKQIPAKRLVILASITGCEFYRKLGYEYADGKKELNEKQMYVMEKFL
;
A
#
# COMPACT_ATOMS: atom_id res chain seq x y z
N MET A 1 13.87 7.72 14.84
CA MET A 1 14.18 6.41 14.22
C MET A 1 12.89 5.72 13.82
N ILE A 2 12.87 5.16 12.63
CA ILE A 2 11.69 4.47 12.09
C ILE A 2 11.78 2.98 12.40
N GLU A 3 10.71 2.43 12.96
CA GLU A 3 10.59 1.00 13.24
C GLU A 3 9.48 0.41 12.36
N ILE A 4 9.74 -0.72 11.70
CA ILE A 4 8.73 -1.44 10.92
C ILE A 4 8.22 -2.61 11.77
N LYS A 5 6.92 -2.65 11.99
CA LYS A 5 6.27 -3.70 12.80
C LYS A 5 5.04 -4.26 12.09
N GLU A 6 4.66 -5.47 12.46
CA GLU A 6 3.38 -6.01 12.02
C GLU A 6 2.22 -5.23 12.65
N TYR A 7 1.11 -5.17 11.94
CA TYR A 7 -0.10 -4.50 12.40
C TYR A 7 -0.56 -5.00 13.77
N GLU A 8 -0.98 -4.04 14.62
CA GLU A 8 -1.64 -4.31 15.89
C GLU A 8 -2.89 -3.45 15.95
N GLU A 9 -3.98 -4.02 16.43
CA GLU A 9 -5.29 -3.36 16.43
C GLU A 9 -5.31 -2.02 17.16
N LYS A 10 -4.51 -1.86 18.19
CA LYS A 10 -4.44 -0.59 18.96
C LYS A 10 -4.01 0.61 18.10
N TYR A 11 -3.41 0.36 16.93
CA TYR A 11 -2.97 1.42 16.02
C TYR A 11 -3.96 1.67 14.87
N ALA A 12 -5.11 0.99 14.85
CA ALA A 12 -6.05 1.09 13.73
C ALA A 12 -6.50 2.53 13.46
N LYS A 13 -6.77 3.31 14.51
CA LYS A 13 -7.18 4.70 14.34
C LYS A 13 -6.07 5.56 13.74
N GLU A 14 -4.84 5.40 14.22
CA GLU A 14 -3.71 6.15 13.68
C GLU A 14 -3.44 5.79 12.21
N ILE A 15 -3.57 4.50 11.87
CA ILE A 15 -3.44 4.03 10.48
C ILE A 15 -4.51 4.69 9.62
N SER A 16 -5.76 4.69 10.08
CA SER A 16 -6.86 5.36 9.39
C SER A 16 -6.54 6.83 9.14
N ASP A 17 -6.05 7.52 10.17
CA ASP A 17 -5.72 8.94 10.06
C ASP A 17 -4.64 9.20 8.99
N VAL A 18 -3.60 8.37 8.94
CA VAL A 18 -2.55 8.50 7.91
C VAL A 18 -3.10 8.28 6.51
N ILE A 19 -3.93 7.26 6.33
CA ILE A 19 -4.51 6.96 5.02
C ILE A 19 -5.44 8.09 4.56
N ILE A 20 -6.34 8.53 5.43
CA ILE A 20 -7.30 9.58 5.11
C ILE A 20 -6.59 10.89 4.80
N GLN A 21 -5.56 11.24 5.55
CA GLN A 21 -4.75 12.42 5.28
C GLN A 21 -4.14 12.37 3.87
N ASN A 22 -3.58 11.21 3.47
CA ASN A 22 -3.03 11.05 2.13
C ASN A 22 -4.10 11.18 1.05
N LEU A 23 -5.26 10.57 1.26
CA LEU A 23 -6.35 10.66 0.28
C LEU A 23 -6.79 12.10 0.07
N LEU A 24 -6.90 12.88 1.14
CA LEU A 24 -7.35 14.26 1.07
C LEU A 24 -6.28 15.23 0.56
N GLU A 25 -5.01 15.02 0.91
CA GLU A 25 -3.93 15.96 0.60
C GLU A 25 -3.09 15.59 -0.62
N VAL A 26 -2.99 14.32 -0.96
CA VAL A 26 -2.14 13.82 -2.06
C VAL A 26 -2.98 13.30 -3.21
N ASN A 27 -3.78 12.25 -2.96
CA ASN A 27 -4.55 11.60 -4.02
C ASN A 27 -5.63 12.52 -4.61
N SER A 28 -6.15 13.45 -3.84
CA SER A 28 -7.15 14.42 -4.32
C SER A 28 -6.65 15.28 -5.47
N LYS A 29 -5.34 15.35 -5.68
CA LYS A 29 -4.75 16.09 -6.82
C LYS A 29 -4.92 15.36 -8.14
N ASP A 30 -5.03 14.03 -8.11
CA ASP A 30 -5.11 13.19 -9.31
C ASP A 30 -6.49 12.54 -9.51
N TYR A 31 -7.32 12.51 -8.49
CA TYR A 31 -8.61 11.82 -8.52
C TYR A 31 -9.75 12.75 -8.11
N SER A 32 -10.98 12.41 -8.55
CA SER A 32 -12.16 13.22 -8.23
C SER A 32 -12.47 13.20 -6.73
N MET A 33 -13.19 14.24 -6.26
CA MET A 33 -13.63 14.28 -4.87
C MET A 33 -14.61 13.15 -4.55
N GLU A 34 -15.40 12.70 -5.53
CA GLU A 34 -16.28 11.55 -5.36
C GLU A 34 -15.46 10.29 -5.07
N TYR A 35 -14.41 10.05 -5.87
CA TYR A 35 -13.49 8.94 -5.65
C TYR A 35 -12.86 9.01 -4.26
N VAL A 36 -12.36 10.19 -3.88
CA VAL A 36 -11.71 10.39 -2.58
C VAL A 36 -12.67 10.11 -1.44
N LYS A 37 -13.89 10.64 -1.50
CA LYS A 37 -14.90 10.40 -0.46
C LYS A 37 -15.26 8.93 -0.32
N ASN A 38 -15.47 8.24 -1.44
CA ASN A 38 -15.80 6.82 -1.42
C ASN A 38 -14.65 5.99 -0.86
N THR A 39 -13.42 6.35 -1.20
CA THR A 39 -12.24 5.65 -0.73
C THR A 39 -11.99 5.88 0.77
N VAL A 40 -12.23 7.10 1.25
CA VAL A 40 -12.12 7.41 2.69
C VAL A 40 -13.00 6.48 3.52
N GLU A 41 -14.20 6.19 3.05
CA GLU A 41 -15.14 5.30 3.75
C GLU A 41 -14.61 3.87 3.88
N GLU A 42 -13.73 3.43 2.99
CA GLU A 42 -13.13 2.11 3.02
C GLU A 42 -12.02 1.99 4.09
N PHE A 43 -11.55 3.12 4.61
CA PHE A 43 -10.40 3.14 5.52
C PHE A 43 -10.70 3.81 6.87
N THR A 44 -11.93 3.70 7.34
CA THR A 44 -12.26 4.09 8.71
C THR A 44 -11.57 3.14 9.69
N GLU A 45 -11.46 3.54 10.93
CA GLU A 45 -10.88 2.69 11.98
C GLU A 45 -11.53 1.30 11.99
N GLU A 46 -12.87 1.23 11.91
CA GLU A 46 -13.60 -0.04 11.92
C GLU A 46 -13.29 -0.91 10.72
N GLU A 47 -13.16 -0.31 9.53
CA GLU A 47 -12.84 -1.06 8.32
C GLU A 47 -11.41 -1.62 8.39
N ILE A 48 -10.47 -0.86 8.97
CA ILE A 48 -9.10 -1.34 9.16
C ILE A 48 -9.07 -2.52 10.12
N LYS A 49 -9.82 -2.45 11.21
CA LYS A 49 -9.91 -3.56 12.17
C LYS A 49 -10.46 -4.84 11.55
N LYS A 50 -11.31 -4.71 10.54
CA LYS A 50 -11.87 -5.86 9.82
C LYS A 50 -10.91 -6.41 8.77
N ALA A 51 -10.28 -5.53 7.99
CA ALA A 51 -9.50 -5.93 6.82
C ALA A 51 -8.06 -6.34 7.13
N PHE A 52 -7.37 -5.60 7.97
CA PHE A 52 -5.94 -5.83 8.18
C PHE A 52 -5.59 -7.18 8.81
N PRO A 53 -6.34 -7.67 9.82
CA PRO A 53 -6.00 -8.95 10.44
C PRO A 53 -6.08 -10.15 9.51
N ILE A 54 -6.88 -10.09 8.45
CA ILE A 54 -7.07 -11.22 7.55
C ILE A 54 -6.14 -11.20 6.33
N ARG A 55 -5.35 -10.14 6.15
CA ARG A 55 -4.37 -10.07 5.07
C ARG A 55 -3.19 -11.01 5.36
N THR A 56 -2.49 -11.43 4.32
CA THR A 56 -1.31 -12.30 4.47
C THR A 56 -0.33 -11.68 5.45
N LYS A 57 0.02 -10.39 5.24
CA LYS A 57 0.75 -9.58 6.21
C LYS A 57 0.35 -8.13 6.06
N ALA A 58 0.30 -7.43 7.18
CA ALA A 58 0.09 -5.99 7.22
C ALA A 58 1.15 -5.38 8.15
N PHE A 59 1.77 -4.31 7.69
CA PHE A 59 2.87 -3.65 8.41
C PHE A 59 2.57 -2.19 8.67
N MET A 60 3.21 -1.65 9.69
CA MET A 60 3.18 -0.22 10.00
C MET A 60 4.60 0.27 10.22
N ALA A 61 4.82 1.53 9.88
CA ALA A 61 6.05 2.24 10.19
C ALA A 61 5.75 3.16 11.37
N LEU A 62 6.55 3.05 12.41
CA LEU A 62 6.40 3.86 13.62
C LEU A 62 7.60 4.76 13.81
N GLU A 63 7.34 6.01 14.17
CA GLU A 63 8.35 6.95 14.61
C GLU A 63 8.01 7.37 16.03
N GLU A 64 8.88 7.01 16.99
CA GLU A 64 8.65 7.28 18.41
C GLU A 64 7.28 6.77 18.87
N GLY A 65 6.91 5.57 18.43
CA GLY A 65 5.65 4.93 18.79
C GLY A 65 4.40 5.44 18.07
N LYS A 66 4.55 6.34 17.10
CA LYS A 66 3.42 6.88 16.33
C LYS A 66 3.45 6.38 14.90
N VAL A 67 2.29 6.04 14.36
CA VAL A 67 2.18 5.55 12.98
C VAL A 67 2.48 6.67 12.00
N VAL A 68 3.43 6.43 11.09
CA VAL A 68 3.78 7.34 10.00
C VAL A 68 3.62 6.70 8.63
N GLY A 69 3.32 5.40 8.57
CA GLY A 69 3.09 4.72 7.31
C GLY A 69 2.53 3.32 7.50
N THR A 70 2.01 2.76 6.42
CA THR A 70 1.48 1.40 6.39
C THR A 70 1.64 0.80 5.01
N ALA A 71 1.70 -0.52 4.94
CA ALA A 71 1.67 -1.30 3.71
C ALA A 71 1.30 -2.74 4.05
N SER A 72 0.65 -3.43 3.13
CA SER A 72 0.26 -4.82 3.32
C SER A 72 0.25 -5.56 2.01
N PHE A 73 0.10 -6.89 2.06
CA PHE A 73 -0.08 -7.69 0.86
C PHE A 73 -0.96 -8.90 1.16
N ASP A 74 -1.65 -9.36 0.14
CA ASP A 74 -2.57 -10.50 0.26
C ASP A 74 -2.87 -11.09 -1.11
N LYS A 75 -3.44 -12.27 -1.11
CA LYS A 75 -4.08 -12.85 -2.28
C LYS A 75 -5.47 -12.25 -2.44
N SER A 76 -5.88 -12.12 -3.69
CA SER A 76 -7.26 -11.82 -4.04
C SER A 76 -7.92 -13.10 -4.54
N TRP A 77 -9.26 -13.19 -4.48
CA TRP A 77 -9.99 -14.37 -4.97
C TRP A 77 -9.76 -14.65 -6.46
N TYR A 78 -9.36 -13.62 -7.21
CA TYR A 78 -9.06 -13.76 -8.65
C TYR A 78 -7.56 -13.85 -8.94
N SER A 79 -6.72 -13.96 -7.91
CA SER A 79 -5.28 -14.08 -8.12
C SER A 79 -4.91 -15.42 -8.74
N ASP A 80 -3.97 -15.37 -9.69
CA ASP A 80 -3.35 -16.57 -10.21
C ASP A 80 -2.46 -17.20 -9.13
N ASP A 81 -2.05 -18.47 -9.36
CA ASP A 81 -1.18 -19.15 -8.42
C ASP A 81 0.15 -18.42 -8.28
N GLY A 82 0.52 -18.12 -7.04
CA GLY A 82 1.74 -17.38 -6.74
C GLY A 82 1.64 -15.87 -6.93
N GLU A 83 0.48 -15.35 -7.30
CA GLU A 83 0.26 -13.91 -7.46
C GLU A 83 -0.30 -13.29 -6.18
N TYR A 84 0.40 -12.28 -5.66
CA TYR A 84 -0.02 -11.54 -4.47
C TYR A 84 -0.06 -10.04 -4.79
N TYR A 85 -1.00 -9.34 -4.19
CA TYR A 85 -1.19 -7.91 -4.39
C TYR A 85 -0.66 -7.12 -3.20
N ILE A 86 0.12 -6.09 -3.49
CA ILE A 86 0.50 -5.09 -2.50
C ILE A 86 -0.70 -4.15 -2.34
N LEU A 87 -1.10 -3.92 -1.10
CA LEU A 87 -2.31 -3.20 -0.78
C LEU A 87 -2.04 -2.09 0.24
N THR A 88 -2.77 -1.01 0.12
CA THR A 88 -2.87 0.02 1.17
C THR A 88 -1.49 0.56 1.57
N VAL A 89 -0.73 1.06 0.59
CA VAL A 89 0.58 1.67 0.84
C VAL A 89 0.37 3.17 1.00
N PHE A 90 0.53 3.66 2.21
CA PHE A 90 0.36 5.08 2.52
C PHE A 90 1.43 5.52 3.51
N ILE A 91 2.05 6.67 3.24
CA ILE A 91 3.04 7.28 4.11
C ILE A 91 2.53 8.68 4.47
N LYS A 92 2.60 9.02 5.74
CA LYS A 92 2.20 10.36 6.20
C LYS A 92 2.87 11.42 5.33
N PRO A 93 2.12 12.42 4.80
CA PRO A 93 2.71 13.39 3.86
C PRO A 93 3.97 14.09 4.36
N SER A 94 4.04 14.41 5.65
CA SER A 94 5.23 15.03 6.25
C SER A 94 6.47 14.13 6.25
N HIS A 95 6.29 12.84 5.96
CA HIS A 95 7.36 11.83 6.00
C HIS A 95 7.69 11.26 4.63
N HIS A 96 7.19 11.87 3.55
CA HIS A 96 7.52 11.45 2.20
C HIS A 96 9.00 11.67 1.90
N LYS A 97 9.56 10.87 0.98
CA LYS A 97 10.96 10.95 0.51
C LYS A 97 12.02 10.70 1.60
N GLN A 98 11.64 9.96 2.64
CA GLN A 98 12.57 9.58 3.72
C GLN A 98 12.90 8.09 3.71
N GLY A 99 12.50 7.36 2.67
CA GLY A 99 12.78 5.92 2.55
C GLY A 99 11.85 5.01 3.34
N ILE A 100 10.81 5.54 3.96
CA ILE A 100 9.87 4.75 4.75
C ILE A 100 9.09 3.77 3.86
N GLY A 101 8.57 4.26 2.74
CA GLY A 101 7.85 3.41 1.78
C GLY A 101 8.72 2.28 1.26
N ARG A 102 9.98 2.57 0.93
CA ARG A 102 10.93 1.54 0.51
C ARG A 102 11.09 0.46 1.58
N ARG A 103 11.28 0.84 2.82
CA ARG A 103 11.44 -0.12 3.92
C ARG A 103 10.22 -1.01 4.10
N LEU A 104 9.01 -0.44 3.97
CA LEU A 104 7.77 -1.21 4.04
C LEU A 104 7.67 -2.21 2.89
N ILE A 105 7.98 -1.80 1.67
CA ILE A 105 7.92 -2.69 0.50
C ILE A 105 9.00 -3.78 0.61
N GLU A 106 10.20 -3.44 1.07
CA GLU A 106 11.25 -4.43 1.28
C GLU A 106 10.85 -5.49 2.31
N GLU A 107 10.13 -5.10 3.37
CA GLU A 107 9.62 -6.05 4.35
C GLU A 107 8.56 -6.97 3.73
N ILE A 108 7.68 -6.43 2.89
CA ILE A 108 6.71 -7.23 2.13
C ILE A 108 7.43 -8.23 1.23
N GLU A 109 8.43 -7.78 0.48
CA GLU A 109 9.19 -8.65 -0.44
C GLU A 109 9.91 -9.76 0.32
N LYS A 110 10.48 -9.44 1.46
CA LYS A 110 11.13 -10.42 2.32
C LYS A 110 10.15 -11.52 2.75
N CYS A 111 8.96 -11.13 3.20
CA CYS A 111 7.92 -12.08 3.60
C CYS A 111 7.41 -12.89 2.40
N ALA A 112 7.21 -12.23 1.27
CA ALA A 112 6.71 -12.90 0.06
C ALA A 112 7.67 -13.98 -0.44
N LYS A 113 8.97 -13.77 -0.29
CA LYS A 113 9.99 -14.76 -0.68
C LYS A 113 10.00 -16.00 0.22
N GLN A 114 9.40 -15.93 1.39
CA GLN A 114 9.32 -17.05 2.33
C GLN A 114 8.05 -17.89 2.16
N ILE A 115 7.17 -17.51 1.25
CA ILE A 115 5.94 -18.21 0.91
C ILE A 115 5.96 -18.50 -0.59
N PRO A 116 5.03 -19.31 -1.14
CA PRO A 116 5.05 -19.62 -2.58
C PRO A 116 4.58 -18.47 -3.46
N ALA A 117 4.99 -17.25 -3.16
CA ALA A 117 4.72 -16.08 -3.99
C ALA A 117 5.72 -16.03 -5.14
N LYS A 118 5.23 -15.89 -6.37
CA LYS A 118 6.05 -15.81 -7.58
C LYS A 118 6.17 -14.38 -8.07
N ARG A 119 5.16 -13.57 -7.84
CA ARG A 119 5.19 -12.15 -8.20
C ARG A 119 4.30 -11.33 -7.28
N LEU A 120 4.66 -10.06 -7.17
CA LEU A 120 3.87 -9.05 -6.49
C LEU A 120 3.28 -8.10 -7.53
N VAL A 121 2.01 -7.79 -7.38
CA VAL A 121 1.29 -6.84 -8.24
C VAL A 121 0.85 -5.65 -7.40
N ILE A 122 0.95 -4.45 -7.96
CA ILE A 122 0.44 -3.24 -7.32
C ILE A 122 -0.39 -2.45 -8.32
N LEU A 123 -1.55 -1.97 -7.88
CA LEU A 123 -2.34 -1.00 -8.63
C LEU A 123 -1.85 0.38 -8.19
N ALA A 124 -0.88 0.91 -8.92
CA ALA A 124 -0.19 2.14 -8.54
C ALA A 124 -1.01 3.38 -8.93
N SER A 125 -1.05 4.36 -8.03
CA SER A 125 -1.68 5.64 -8.33
C SER A 125 -0.84 6.42 -9.34
N ILE A 126 -1.46 7.42 -9.96
CA ILE A 126 -0.77 8.31 -10.89
C ILE A 126 0.45 8.95 -10.21
N THR A 127 0.30 9.40 -8.97
CA THR A 127 1.38 10.01 -8.19
C THR A 127 2.43 9.00 -7.76
N GLY A 128 2.01 7.75 -7.46
CA GLY A 128 2.89 6.75 -6.85
C GLY A 128 3.66 5.86 -7.81
N CYS A 129 3.33 5.83 -9.11
CA CYS A 129 3.90 4.85 -10.03
C CYS A 129 5.44 4.92 -10.13
N GLU A 130 6.03 6.10 -10.15
CA GLU A 130 7.48 6.23 -10.25
C GLU A 130 8.21 5.70 -9.00
N PHE A 131 7.59 5.81 -7.83
CA PHE A 131 8.12 5.21 -6.62
C PHE A 131 8.32 3.70 -6.79
N TYR A 132 7.32 3.01 -7.34
CA TYR A 132 7.41 1.56 -7.57
C TYR A 132 8.38 1.22 -8.67
N ARG A 133 8.48 2.05 -9.71
CA ARG A 133 9.48 1.85 -10.75
C ARG A 133 10.90 1.82 -10.18
N LYS A 134 11.19 2.73 -9.28
CA LYS A 134 12.51 2.82 -8.63
C LYS A 134 12.81 1.60 -7.76
N LEU A 135 11.78 0.87 -7.32
CA LEU A 135 11.94 -0.35 -6.54
C LEU A 135 12.00 -1.61 -7.40
N GLY A 136 11.99 -1.45 -8.72
CA GLY A 136 12.10 -2.58 -9.66
C GLY A 136 10.78 -3.11 -10.18
N TYR A 137 9.66 -2.44 -9.90
CA TYR A 137 8.36 -2.81 -10.45
C TYR A 137 8.23 -2.25 -11.87
N GLU A 138 7.72 -3.09 -12.77
CA GLU A 138 7.51 -2.70 -14.17
C GLU A 138 6.03 -2.66 -14.48
N TYR A 139 5.64 -1.86 -15.47
CA TYR A 139 4.25 -1.83 -15.93
C TYR A 139 3.89 -3.19 -16.53
N ALA A 140 2.73 -3.73 -16.15
CA ALA A 140 2.28 -5.02 -16.64
C ALA A 140 2.20 -4.99 -18.17
N ASP A 141 2.64 -6.07 -18.81
CA ASP A 141 2.70 -6.20 -20.26
C ASP A 141 3.54 -5.10 -20.93
N GLY A 142 4.42 -4.44 -20.17
CA GLY A 142 5.26 -3.36 -20.69
C GLY A 142 4.50 -2.10 -21.07
N LYS A 143 3.25 -1.96 -20.64
CA LYS A 143 2.39 -0.85 -21.06
C LYS A 143 2.06 0.09 -19.92
N LYS A 144 2.48 1.34 -20.03
CA LYS A 144 2.11 2.39 -19.10
C LYS A 144 0.73 2.94 -19.48
N GLU A 145 -0.31 2.19 -19.14
CA GLU A 145 -1.70 2.55 -19.43
C GLU A 145 -2.53 2.54 -18.13
N LEU A 146 -3.35 3.58 -17.96
CA LEU A 146 -4.29 3.62 -16.85
C LEU A 146 -5.42 2.63 -17.07
N ASN A 147 -5.77 1.86 -16.04
CA ASN A 147 -6.92 0.98 -16.09
C ASN A 147 -8.21 1.79 -15.88
N GLU A 148 -9.36 1.11 -15.86
CA GLU A 148 -10.67 1.75 -15.68
C GLU A 148 -10.81 2.51 -14.34
N LYS A 149 -9.98 2.17 -13.35
CA LYS A 149 -9.94 2.86 -12.05
C LYS A 149 -8.91 3.98 -12.00
N GLN A 150 -8.34 4.36 -13.14
CA GLN A 150 -7.30 5.38 -13.26
C GLN A 150 -6.03 5.02 -12.49
N MET A 151 -5.65 3.75 -12.52
CA MET A 151 -4.44 3.24 -11.89
C MET A 151 -3.56 2.48 -12.87
N TYR A 152 -2.26 2.43 -12.60
CA TYR A 152 -1.31 1.63 -13.38
C TYR A 152 -1.14 0.26 -12.73
N VAL A 153 -1.26 -0.79 -13.52
CA VAL A 153 -0.95 -2.14 -13.04
C VAL A 153 0.55 -2.36 -13.19
N MET A 154 1.22 -2.61 -12.08
CA MET A 154 2.67 -2.82 -12.06
C MET A 154 2.98 -4.13 -11.35
N GLU A 155 4.11 -4.75 -11.71
CA GLU A 155 4.48 -6.05 -11.16
C GLU A 155 5.99 -6.20 -10.98
N LYS A 156 6.34 -7.12 -10.09
CA LYS A 156 7.74 -7.52 -9.87
C LYS A 156 7.77 -9.03 -9.63
N PHE A 157 8.57 -9.73 -10.41
CA PHE A 157 8.78 -11.17 -10.20
C PHE A 157 9.82 -11.37 -9.10
N LEU A 158 9.57 -12.35 -8.25
CA LEU A 158 10.40 -12.65 -7.09
C LEU A 158 11.44 -13.75 -7.37
#